data_af0cae14ccf7a869c8832b228ca931fc
#
_entry.id   af0cae14ccf7a869c8832b228ca931fc
#
_cell.length_a   1.000
_cell.length_b   1.000
_cell.length_c   1.000
_cell.angle_alpha   90.00
_cell.angle_beta   90.00
_cell.angle_gamma   90.00
#
_symmetry.space_group_name_H-M   'P 1'
#
loop_
_entity.id
_entity.type
_entity.pdbx_description
1 polymer ?
#
loop_
_entity_poly.entity_id
_entity_poly.type
_entity_poly.pdbx_seq_one_letter_code
_entity_poly.pdbx_strand_id
1 'polypeptide(L)'
;VPIHRLNHAVLYVRDAERSARFYEDVLGFRRIPLPFPGAVFLRAAGSNNDHDLGLFSIGDSATPSPAGRQTVGLYHLAWEVDTLTELATIRDRLAQEGALIGATDHGTTKALYGRDPDGLEFEISWLVPAEMITDDIVMTSQRLDLEAEIERFGADTLSGIGVSRVSPIEASARAPQL
;
A
#
# COMPACT_ATOMS: atom_id res chain seq x y z
N VAL A 1 1.86 16.01 21.84
CA VAL A 1 2.82 15.05 21.25
C VAL A 1 2.26 14.67 19.90
N PRO A 2 2.97 14.90 18.79
CA PRO A 2 2.45 14.61 17.45
C PRO A 2 2.43 13.09 17.19
N ILE A 3 1.45 12.64 16.40
CA ILE A 3 1.46 11.29 15.82
C ILE A 3 2.63 11.25 14.81
N HIS A 4 3.42 10.18 14.87
CA HIS A 4 4.59 10.02 14.01
C HIS A 4 4.23 9.41 12.64
N ARG A 5 3.48 8.28 12.64
CA ARG A 5 3.06 7.55 11.45
C ARG A 5 1.92 6.59 11.75
N LEU A 6 1.28 6.08 10.71
CA LEU A 6 0.47 4.87 10.83
C LEU A 6 1.41 3.72 11.21
N ASN A 7 1.08 2.96 12.26
CA ASN A 7 1.89 1.82 12.68
C ASN A 7 1.44 0.53 11.99
N HIS A 8 0.16 0.18 12.13
CA HIS A 8 -0.44 -1.00 11.52
C HIS A 8 -1.92 -0.78 11.25
N ALA A 9 -2.49 -1.66 10.44
CA ALA A 9 -3.91 -1.80 10.21
C ALA A 9 -4.41 -3.17 10.68
N VAL A 10 -5.67 -3.24 11.08
CA VAL A 10 -6.32 -4.50 11.45
C VAL A 10 -7.61 -4.63 10.67
N LEU A 11 -7.80 -5.77 10.01
CA LEU A 11 -8.95 -6.08 9.19
C LEU A 11 -9.73 -7.25 9.76
N TYR A 12 -11.05 -7.12 9.78
CA TYR A 12 -11.93 -8.27 9.88
C TYR A 12 -12.11 -8.89 8.50
N VAL A 13 -11.82 -10.18 8.41
CA VAL A 13 -11.91 -10.99 7.18
C VAL A 13 -12.71 -12.25 7.46
N ARG A 14 -13.29 -12.89 6.44
CA ARG A 14 -14.00 -14.15 6.66
C ARG A 14 -13.09 -15.26 7.16
N ASP A 15 -11.92 -15.38 6.52
CA ASP A 15 -10.90 -16.37 6.82
C ASP A 15 -9.51 -15.74 6.76
N ALA A 16 -8.87 -15.56 7.93
CA ALA A 16 -7.56 -14.93 8.04
C ALA A 16 -6.46 -15.71 7.31
N GLU A 17 -6.58 -17.04 7.24
CA GLU A 17 -5.61 -17.88 6.54
C GLU A 17 -5.70 -17.70 5.02
N ARG A 18 -6.92 -17.60 4.47
CA ARG A 18 -7.15 -17.32 3.05
C ARG A 18 -6.62 -15.96 2.68
N SER A 19 -6.97 -14.94 3.46
CA SER A 19 -6.51 -13.57 3.20
C SER A 19 -5.01 -13.45 3.36
N ALA A 20 -4.41 -14.10 4.37
CA ALA A 20 -2.97 -14.09 4.57
C ALA A 20 -2.22 -14.67 3.37
N ARG A 21 -2.66 -15.81 2.83
CA ARG A 21 -2.05 -16.37 1.61
C ARG A 21 -2.08 -15.39 0.44
N PHE A 22 -3.18 -14.68 0.25
CA PHE A 22 -3.26 -13.66 -0.80
C PHE A 22 -2.21 -12.54 -0.59
N TYR A 23 -2.12 -11.99 0.62
CA TYR A 23 -1.13 -10.95 0.93
C TYR A 23 0.31 -11.46 0.84
N GLU A 24 0.57 -12.73 1.19
CA GLU A 24 1.88 -13.37 1.07
C GLU A 24 2.25 -13.61 -0.41
N ASP A 25 1.38 -14.24 -1.17
CA ASP A 25 1.67 -14.72 -2.53
C ASP A 25 1.66 -13.57 -3.55
N VAL A 26 0.73 -12.63 -3.40
CA VAL A 26 0.52 -11.54 -4.36
C VAL A 26 1.35 -10.32 -4.01
N LEU A 27 1.32 -9.89 -2.75
CA LEU A 27 1.95 -8.64 -2.31
C LEU A 27 3.30 -8.84 -1.58
N GLY A 28 3.70 -10.09 -1.33
CA GLY A 28 5.01 -10.39 -0.74
C GLY A 28 5.12 -10.12 0.77
N PHE A 29 3.99 -10.02 1.47
CA PHE A 29 4.00 -9.93 2.93
C PHE A 29 4.60 -11.20 3.55
N ARG A 30 5.09 -11.08 4.77
CA ARG A 30 5.65 -12.19 5.54
C ARG A 30 4.86 -12.40 6.81
N ARG A 31 4.48 -13.64 7.05
CA ARG A 31 3.77 -14.04 8.25
C ARG A 31 4.65 -13.92 9.48
N ILE A 32 4.08 -13.40 10.56
CA ILE A 32 4.68 -13.37 11.89
C ILE A 32 4.18 -14.60 12.67
N PRO A 33 5.06 -15.42 13.23
CA PRO A 33 4.67 -16.62 13.96
C PRO A 33 4.16 -16.27 15.36
N LEU A 34 2.96 -15.69 15.42
CA LEU A 34 2.26 -15.44 16.70
C LEU A 34 1.13 -16.45 16.87
N PRO A 35 1.08 -17.21 17.98
CA PRO A 35 0.04 -18.18 18.24
C PRO A 35 -1.23 -17.47 18.74
N PHE A 36 -1.97 -16.85 17.84
CA PHE A 36 -3.24 -16.22 18.17
C PHE A 36 -4.37 -16.90 17.38
N PRO A 37 -5.21 -17.71 18.03
CA PRO A 37 -6.28 -18.43 17.34
C PRO A 37 -7.23 -17.48 16.60
N GLY A 38 -7.47 -17.77 15.33
CA GLY A 38 -8.38 -16.98 14.48
C GLY A 38 -7.81 -15.67 13.97
N ALA A 39 -6.50 -15.41 14.17
CA ALA A 39 -5.84 -14.26 13.59
C ALA A 39 -4.49 -14.60 12.95
N VAL A 40 -4.12 -13.83 11.95
CA VAL A 40 -2.80 -13.87 11.31
C VAL A 40 -2.23 -12.45 11.30
N PHE A 41 -0.95 -12.33 11.63
CA PHE A 41 -0.22 -11.07 11.58
C PHE A 41 0.83 -11.13 10.49
N LEU A 42 0.89 -10.07 9.70
CA LEU A 42 1.76 -9.96 8.54
C LEU A 42 2.64 -8.72 8.64
N ARG A 43 3.82 -8.80 8.06
CA ARG A 43 4.76 -7.68 7.93
C ARG A 43 5.15 -7.51 6.47
N ALA A 44 5.13 -6.27 5.97
CA ALA A 44 5.66 -5.94 4.66
C ALA A 44 7.17 -6.24 4.59
N ALA A 45 7.68 -6.63 3.42
CA ALA A 45 9.05 -7.10 3.27
C ALA A 45 10.10 -6.05 3.69
N GLY A 46 9.84 -4.76 3.40
CA GLY A 46 10.71 -3.64 3.74
C GLY A 46 10.44 -3.02 5.12
N SER A 47 9.46 -3.52 5.88
CA SER A 47 9.07 -2.94 7.17
C SER A 47 9.95 -3.44 8.32
N ASN A 48 10.18 -2.54 9.28
CA ASN A 48 10.80 -2.84 10.56
C ASN A 48 9.82 -2.80 11.74
N ASN A 49 8.50 -2.73 11.48
CA ASN A 49 7.47 -2.86 12.50
C ASN A 49 7.41 -4.31 13.03
N ASP A 50 6.77 -4.50 14.17
CA ASP A 50 6.41 -5.85 14.65
C ASP A 50 5.51 -6.55 13.63
N HIS A 51 4.48 -5.83 13.17
CA HIS A 51 3.57 -6.18 12.09
C HIS A 51 3.01 -4.91 11.46
N ASP A 52 2.54 -5.02 10.24
CA ASP A 52 1.90 -3.94 9.50
C ASP A 52 0.42 -4.20 9.27
N LEU A 53 0.03 -5.49 9.26
CA LEU A 53 -1.34 -5.92 9.00
C LEU A 53 -1.74 -7.07 9.94
N GLY A 54 -2.84 -6.90 10.65
CA GLY A 54 -3.52 -7.93 11.41
C GLY A 54 -4.80 -8.37 10.69
N LEU A 55 -5.02 -9.67 10.53
CA LEU A 55 -6.19 -10.26 9.92
C LEU A 55 -6.92 -11.09 10.96
N PHE A 56 -8.20 -10.79 11.22
CA PHE A 56 -9.01 -11.48 12.20
C PHE A 56 -10.20 -12.16 11.53
N SER A 57 -10.29 -13.48 11.69
CA SER A 57 -11.39 -14.28 11.15
C SER A 57 -12.70 -13.98 11.89
N ILE A 58 -13.75 -13.64 11.12
CA ILE A 58 -15.11 -13.46 11.66
C ILE A 58 -16.13 -14.43 11.04
N GLY A 59 -15.66 -15.35 10.19
CA GLY A 59 -16.44 -16.44 9.61
C GLY A 59 -17.17 -16.07 8.31
N ASP A 60 -17.60 -17.12 7.62
CA ASP A 60 -18.19 -17.01 6.26
C ASP A 60 -19.53 -16.28 6.21
N SER A 61 -20.25 -16.23 7.33
CA SER A 61 -21.51 -15.49 7.44
C SER A 61 -21.35 -13.97 7.48
N ALA A 62 -20.13 -13.45 7.56
CA ALA A 62 -19.86 -12.02 7.58
C ALA A 62 -20.36 -11.35 6.30
N THR A 63 -21.04 -10.23 6.45
CA THR A 63 -21.46 -9.41 5.32
C THR A 63 -20.27 -8.69 4.69
N PRO A 64 -20.30 -8.39 3.38
CA PRO A 64 -19.30 -7.52 2.77
C PRO A 64 -19.22 -6.17 3.48
N SER A 65 -18.04 -5.53 3.43
CA SER A 65 -17.92 -4.16 3.92
C SER A 65 -18.91 -3.24 3.21
N PRO A 66 -19.71 -2.44 3.94
CA PRO A 66 -20.57 -1.45 3.33
C PRO A 66 -19.81 -0.21 2.87
N ALA A 67 -18.51 -0.12 3.14
CA ALA A 67 -17.69 1.03 2.77
C ALA A 67 -17.73 1.24 1.25
N GLY A 68 -17.95 2.48 0.86
CA GLY A 68 -18.09 2.87 -0.53
C GLY A 68 -18.47 4.35 -0.59
N ARG A 69 -18.80 4.85 -1.78
CA ARG A 69 -19.04 6.29 -1.98
C ARG A 69 -20.27 6.85 -1.25
N GLN A 70 -21.09 5.99 -0.70
CA GLN A 70 -22.34 6.39 0.01
C GLN A 70 -22.27 6.12 1.50
N THR A 71 -21.20 5.53 2.00
CA THR A 71 -21.04 5.20 3.41
C THR A 71 -19.69 5.70 3.92
N VAL A 72 -19.70 6.27 5.12
CA VAL A 72 -18.47 6.64 5.81
C VAL A 72 -17.73 5.37 6.22
N GLY A 73 -16.43 5.28 5.93
CA GLY A 73 -15.61 4.12 6.27
C GLY A 73 -14.24 4.17 5.60
N LEU A 74 -13.46 3.12 5.81
CA LEU A 74 -12.18 2.96 5.13
C LEU A 74 -12.43 2.72 3.64
N TYR A 75 -11.83 3.54 2.77
CA TYR A 75 -11.87 3.35 1.34
C TYR A 75 -10.81 2.33 0.91
N HIS A 76 -9.55 2.60 1.15
CA HIS A 76 -8.45 1.67 0.89
C HIS A 76 -7.28 1.90 1.86
N LEU A 77 -6.39 0.91 1.94
CA LEU A 77 -5.05 1.04 2.51
C LEU A 77 -4.06 1.15 1.35
N ALA A 78 -3.08 2.04 1.48
CA ALA A 78 -2.02 2.20 0.49
C ALA A 78 -0.69 1.64 1.02
N TRP A 79 0.00 0.85 0.17
CA TRP A 79 1.30 0.26 0.42
C TRP A 79 2.29 0.77 -0.63
N GLU A 80 3.51 1.01 -0.24
CA GLU A 80 4.56 1.46 -1.14
C GLU A 80 5.44 0.30 -1.58
N VAL A 81 5.95 0.39 -2.80
CA VAL A 81 7.01 -0.46 -3.34
C VAL A 81 8.26 0.36 -3.61
N ASP A 82 9.42 -0.28 -3.61
CA ASP A 82 10.69 0.42 -3.79
C ASP A 82 10.95 0.81 -5.25
N THR A 83 10.45 0.04 -6.22
CA THR A 83 10.78 0.24 -7.65
C THR A 83 9.57 0.06 -8.57
N LEU A 84 9.66 0.62 -9.79
CA LEU A 84 8.67 0.38 -10.84
C LEU A 84 8.69 -1.07 -11.34
N THR A 85 9.84 -1.77 -11.24
CA THR A 85 9.94 -3.22 -11.49
C THR A 85 9.05 -4.00 -10.54
N GLU A 86 9.05 -3.65 -9.25
CA GLU A 86 8.19 -4.28 -8.26
C GLU A 86 6.72 -3.95 -8.49
N LEU A 87 6.41 -2.68 -8.84
CA LEU A 87 5.05 -2.28 -9.19
C LEU A 87 4.51 -3.10 -10.38
N ALA A 88 5.33 -3.29 -11.43
CA ALA A 88 4.99 -4.12 -12.60
C ALA A 88 4.76 -5.60 -12.19
N THR A 89 5.63 -6.12 -11.34
CA THR A 89 5.50 -7.50 -10.83
C THR A 89 4.19 -7.70 -10.07
N ILE A 90 3.83 -6.76 -9.21
CA ILE A 90 2.57 -6.81 -8.44
C ILE A 90 1.37 -6.64 -9.38
N ARG A 91 1.44 -5.75 -10.37
CA ARG A 91 0.38 -5.61 -11.41
C ARG A 91 0.07 -6.96 -12.05
N ASP A 92 1.11 -7.67 -12.47
CA ASP A 92 0.95 -8.93 -13.17
C ASP A 92 0.37 -10.04 -12.27
N ARG A 93 0.81 -10.11 -11.01
CA ARG A 93 0.23 -11.03 -10.01
C ARG A 93 -1.24 -10.71 -9.72
N LEU A 94 -1.57 -9.43 -9.52
CA LEU A 94 -2.95 -8.99 -9.30
C LEU A 94 -3.85 -9.32 -10.51
N ALA A 95 -3.32 -9.15 -11.73
CA ALA A 95 -4.05 -9.50 -12.95
C ALA A 95 -4.28 -11.02 -13.07
N GLN A 96 -3.28 -11.85 -12.73
CA GLN A 96 -3.39 -13.31 -12.71
C GLN A 96 -4.45 -13.79 -11.72
N GLU A 97 -4.53 -13.16 -10.56
CA GLU A 97 -5.54 -13.47 -9.52
C GLU A 97 -6.91 -12.84 -9.80
N GLY A 98 -7.05 -12.04 -10.86
CA GLY A 98 -8.28 -11.28 -11.14
C GLY A 98 -8.60 -10.22 -10.08
N ALA A 99 -7.60 -9.81 -9.32
CA ALA A 99 -7.70 -8.88 -8.20
C ALA A 99 -7.38 -7.42 -8.57
N LEU A 100 -6.79 -7.18 -9.75
CA LEU A 100 -6.50 -5.82 -10.24
C LEU A 100 -7.78 -5.14 -10.69
N ILE A 101 -8.08 -3.96 -10.12
CA ILE A 101 -9.28 -3.18 -10.45
C ILE A 101 -8.98 -1.84 -11.14
N GLY A 102 -7.74 -1.40 -11.11
CA GLY A 102 -7.34 -0.16 -11.77
C GLY A 102 -5.85 0.13 -11.68
N ALA A 103 -5.41 1.05 -12.52
CA ALA A 103 -4.07 1.61 -12.50
C ALA A 103 -4.14 3.09 -12.88
N THR A 104 -3.58 3.96 -12.05
CA THR A 104 -3.71 5.42 -12.20
C THR A 104 -2.37 6.12 -12.03
N ASP A 105 -2.12 7.06 -12.92
CA ASP A 105 -1.08 8.05 -12.77
C ASP A 105 -1.66 9.29 -12.05
N HIS A 106 -1.12 9.59 -10.88
CA HIS A 106 -1.47 10.78 -10.09
C HIS A 106 -0.42 11.91 -10.22
N GLY A 107 0.47 11.81 -11.21
CA GLY A 107 1.62 12.70 -11.38
C GLY A 107 2.78 12.25 -10.51
N THR A 108 2.80 12.62 -9.25
CA THR A 108 3.86 12.25 -8.30
C THR A 108 3.75 10.83 -7.75
N THR A 109 2.62 10.15 -7.97
CA THR A 109 2.37 8.78 -7.51
C THR A 109 1.89 7.93 -8.67
N LYS A 110 2.49 6.75 -8.86
CA LYS A 110 2.05 5.73 -9.80
C LYS A 110 1.39 4.62 -9.00
N ALA A 111 0.09 4.39 -9.22
CA ALA A 111 -0.74 3.58 -8.35
C ALA A 111 -1.42 2.43 -9.08
N LEU A 112 -1.47 1.27 -8.43
CA LEU A 112 -2.33 0.14 -8.77
C LEU A 112 -3.40 0.00 -7.70
N TYR A 113 -4.60 -0.36 -8.09
CA TYR A 113 -5.70 -0.65 -7.18
C TYR A 113 -6.10 -2.11 -7.29
N GLY A 114 -6.27 -2.75 -6.15
CA GLY A 114 -6.64 -4.15 -6.04
C GLY A 114 -7.74 -4.38 -5.01
N ARG A 115 -8.31 -5.58 -5.04
CA ARG A 115 -9.20 -6.10 -4.00
C ARG A 115 -8.67 -7.38 -3.43
N ASP A 116 -8.72 -7.47 -2.11
CA ASP A 116 -8.41 -8.70 -1.42
C ASP A 116 -9.53 -9.75 -1.57
N PRO A 117 -9.36 -10.99 -1.05
CA PRO A 117 -10.38 -12.04 -1.18
C PRO A 117 -11.75 -11.70 -0.58
N ASP A 118 -11.83 -10.74 0.35
CA ASP A 118 -13.09 -10.27 0.93
C ASP A 118 -13.64 -9.01 0.27
N GLY A 119 -12.95 -8.51 -0.77
CA GLY A 119 -13.35 -7.34 -1.54
C GLY A 119 -12.91 -6.01 -0.92
N LEU A 120 -12.03 -6.04 0.07
CA LEU A 120 -11.44 -4.82 0.63
C LEU A 120 -10.45 -4.23 -0.36
N GLU A 121 -10.61 -2.93 -0.65
CA GLU A 121 -9.75 -2.26 -1.61
C GLU A 121 -8.42 -1.85 -0.98
N PHE A 122 -7.37 -1.94 -1.77
CA PHE A 122 -6.03 -1.45 -1.43
C PHE A 122 -5.37 -0.80 -2.64
N GLU A 123 -4.37 0.01 -2.36
CA GLU A 123 -3.51 0.67 -3.34
C GLU A 123 -2.07 0.18 -3.18
N ILE A 124 -1.36 0.03 -4.28
CA ILE A 124 0.09 -0.16 -4.31
C ILE A 124 0.70 1.00 -5.06
N SER A 125 1.61 1.72 -4.44
CA SER A 125 2.14 2.97 -4.95
C SER A 125 3.66 2.94 -5.10
N TRP A 126 4.14 3.56 -6.20
CA TRP A 126 5.50 4.04 -6.33
C TRP A 126 5.47 5.57 -6.43
N LEU A 127 6.34 6.24 -5.67
CA LEU A 127 6.40 7.70 -5.61
C LEU A 127 7.59 8.22 -6.40
N VAL A 128 7.37 9.23 -7.22
CA VAL A 128 8.45 9.93 -7.93
C VAL A 128 9.41 10.53 -6.91
N PRO A 129 10.72 10.23 -6.98
CA PRO A 129 11.70 10.87 -6.11
C PRO A 129 11.67 12.40 -6.22
N ALA A 130 11.85 13.10 -5.11
CA ALA A 130 11.68 14.55 -5.05
C ALA A 130 12.60 15.30 -6.01
N GLU A 131 13.80 14.80 -6.25
CA GLU A 131 14.79 15.34 -7.19
C GLU A 131 14.42 15.13 -8.66
N MET A 132 13.49 14.22 -8.95
CA MET A 132 12.99 13.95 -10.30
C MET A 132 11.65 14.64 -10.59
N ILE A 133 11.09 15.36 -9.62
CA ILE A 133 9.85 16.11 -9.81
C ILE A 133 10.18 17.41 -10.54
N THR A 134 9.69 17.52 -11.77
CA THR A 134 9.80 18.67 -12.65
C THR A 134 8.45 19.40 -12.75
N ASP A 135 8.43 20.60 -13.31
CA ASP A 135 7.23 21.46 -13.38
C ASP A 135 6.09 20.87 -14.24
N ASP A 136 6.40 19.93 -15.12
CA ASP A 136 5.42 19.18 -15.92
C ASP A 136 4.74 18.05 -15.16
N ILE A 137 5.29 17.65 -14.01
CA ILE A 137 4.67 16.65 -13.13
C ILE A 137 3.65 17.34 -12.24
N VAL A 138 2.42 17.39 -12.73
CA VAL A 138 1.29 18.00 -12.01
C VAL A 138 0.36 16.90 -11.47
N MET A 139 -0.37 17.25 -10.42
CA MET A 139 -1.39 16.36 -9.88
C MET A 139 -2.43 16.05 -10.96
N THR A 140 -2.65 14.77 -11.21
CA THR A 140 -3.54 14.25 -12.26
C THR A 140 -4.28 13.00 -11.78
N SER A 141 -5.19 12.49 -12.60
CA SER A 141 -5.84 11.19 -12.42
C SER A 141 -6.10 10.61 -13.80
N GLN A 142 -5.05 10.07 -14.39
CA GLN A 142 -5.08 9.48 -15.74
C GLN A 142 -4.79 7.98 -15.66
N ARG A 143 -5.12 7.26 -16.72
CA ARG A 143 -4.72 5.86 -16.83
C ARG A 143 -3.19 5.77 -16.80
N LEU A 144 -2.67 4.91 -15.95
CA LEU A 144 -1.24 4.64 -15.87
C LEU A 144 -0.78 3.84 -17.10
N ASP A 145 0.19 4.40 -17.82
CA ASP A 145 1.03 3.69 -18.77
C ASP A 145 2.35 3.36 -18.07
N LEU A 146 2.38 2.18 -17.44
CA LEU A 146 3.50 1.80 -16.59
C LEU A 146 4.79 1.62 -17.41
N GLU A 147 4.68 1.16 -18.65
CA GLU A 147 5.81 1.00 -19.56
C GLU A 147 6.44 2.36 -19.88
N ALA A 148 5.63 3.38 -20.17
CA ALA A 148 6.12 4.75 -20.40
C ALA A 148 6.76 5.36 -19.14
N GLU A 149 6.22 5.08 -17.95
CA GLU A 149 6.80 5.55 -16.70
C GLU A 149 8.13 4.84 -16.36
N ILE A 150 8.27 3.57 -16.71
CA ILE A 150 9.54 2.83 -16.59
C ILE A 150 10.60 3.44 -17.54
N GLU A 151 10.22 3.79 -18.77
CA GLU A 151 11.14 4.47 -19.71
C GLU A 151 11.53 5.86 -19.19
N ARG A 152 10.60 6.59 -18.59
CA ARG A 152 10.81 7.95 -18.10
C ARG A 152 11.70 8.00 -16.86
N PHE A 153 11.44 7.16 -15.87
CA PHE A 153 12.08 7.25 -14.56
C PHE A 153 13.14 6.19 -14.31
N GLY A 154 13.16 5.11 -15.10
CA GLY A 154 14.01 3.94 -14.89
C GLY A 154 13.32 2.88 -14.03
N ALA A 155 13.44 1.63 -14.45
CA ALA A 155 12.77 0.47 -13.85
C ALA A 155 13.10 0.29 -12.34
N ASP A 156 14.37 0.52 -11.99
CA ASP A 156 14.93 0.25 -10.65
C ASP A 156 15.19 1.53 -9.84
N THR A 157 14.63 2.66 -10.28
CA THR A 157 14.71 3.91 -9.52
C THR A 157 13.93 3.76 -8.23
N LEU A 158 14.59 4.04 -7.10
CA LEU A 158 13.99 3.92 -5.79
C LEU A 158 12.86 4.94 -5.59
N SER A 159 11.76 4.49 -5.03
CA SER A 159 10.62 5.31 -4.67
C SER A 159 11.01 6.44 -3.74
N GLY A 160 10.41 7.61 -3.93
CA GLY A 160 10.59 8.73 -3.02
C GLY A 160 9.98 8.44 -1.65
N ILE A 161 10.63 8.90 -0.58
CA ILE A 161 10.09 8.79 0.78
C ILE A 161 9.07 9.90 1.00
N GLY A 162 7.90 9.76 0.36
CA GLY A 162 6.86 10.78 0.34
C GLY A 162 7.25 12.02 -0.44
N VAL A 163 6.26 12.71 -0.98
CA VAL A 163 6.42 13.98 -1.71
C VAL A 163 6.46 15.19 -0.78
N SER A 164 6.34 15.01 0.51
CA SER A 164 6.40 16.11 1.46
C SER A 164 7.84 16.56 1.63
N ARG A 165 8.16 17.69 1.04
CA ARG A 165 9.40 18.43 1.32
C ARG A 165 9.32 18.97 2.75
N VAL A 166 9.54 18.12 3.77
CA VAL A 166 9.73 18.60 5.13
C VAL A 166 11.03 19.40 5.14
N SER A 167 10.91 20.71 5.33
CA SER A 167 12.07 21.58 5.46
C SER A 167 12.96 21.06 6.59
N PRO A 168 14.30 21.03 6.43
CA PRO A 168 15.23 20.65 7.50
C PRO A 168 15.03 21.43 8.82
N ILE A 169 14.46 22.62 8.75
CA ILE A 169 14.13 23.47 9.91
C ILE A 169 13.00 22.86 10.75
N GLU A 170 12.02 22.20 10.14
CA GLU A 170 10.92 21.56 10.87
C GLU A 170 11.34 20.26 11.57
N ALA A 171 12.33 19.56 11.00
CA ALA A 171 12.91 18.38 11.62
C ALA A 171 13.73 18.74 12.88
N SER A 172 14.42 19.88 12.89
CA SER A 172 15.20 20.38 14.05
C SER A 172 14.34 20.88 15.19
N ALA A 173 13.15 21.41 14.92
CA ALA A 173 12.22 21.89 15.95
C ALA A 173 11.57 20.76 16.77
N ARG A 174 11.80 19.50 16.42
CA ARG A 174 11.26 18.31 17.10
C ARG A 174 12.19 17.67 18.13
N ALA A 175 13.37 18.25 18.39
CA ALA A 175 14.23 17.77 19.46
C ALA A 175 13.49 17.94 20.82
N PRO A 176 13.36 16.91 21.65
CA PRO A 176 12.71 17.03 22.94
C PRO A 176 13.50 18.02 23.78
N GLN A 177 12.84 19.05 24.24
CA GLN A 177 13.35 19.81 25.40
C GLN A 177 13.21 18.88 26.61
N LEU A 178 14.34 18.43 27.13
CA LEU A 178 14.46 17.72 28.40
C LEU A 178 14.02 18.60 29.57
#